data_0f5a6556f0b1290fb1c43ac9fdedb2c5
#
_entry.id   0f5a6556f0b1290fb1c43ac9fdedb2c5
#
_cell.length_a   1.000
_cell.length_b   1.000
_cell.length_c   1.000
_cell.angle_alpha   90.00
_cell.angle_beta   90.00
_cell.angle_gamma   90.00
#
_symmetry.space_group_name_H-M   'P 1'
#
loop_
_entity.id
_entity.type
_entity.pdbx_description
1 polymer ?
#
loop_
_entity_poly.entity_id
_entity_poly.type
_entity_poly.pdbx_seq_one_letter_code
_entity_poly.pdbx_strand_id
1 'polypeptide(L)' 'MDSAQHCLDQSAECRRLMKLAQSETEAQALKHLARSWSGLAGQIDRFNALVRQQRRVVRKFSPNGPGEQEPP' A
#
# COMPACT_ATOMS: atom_id res chain seq x y z
N MET A 1 9.02 5.57 6.37
CA MET A 1 8.10 6.06 5.37
C MET A 1 7.04 5.02 5.04
N ASP A 2 5.82 5.45 4.91
CA ASP A 2 4.74 4.52 4.69
C ASP A 2 4.53 4.29 3.21
N SER A 3 4.66 3.05 2.77
CA SER A 3 4.49 2.74 1.36
C SER A 3 3.09 3.05 0.86
N ALA A 4 2.08 2.80 1.68
CA ALA A 4 0.71 3.11 1.30
C ALA A 4 0.53 4.61 1.14
N GLN A 5 1.13 5.40 2.02
CA GLN A 5 1.05 6.83 1.92
C GLN A 5 1.73 7.33 0.66
N HIS A 6 2.87 6.73 0.32
CA HIS A 6 3.55 7.09 -0.91
C HIS A 6 2.65 6.85 -2.13
N CYS A 7 1.96 5.70 -2.15
CA CYS A 7 1.05 5.39 -3.25
C CYS A 7 -0.10 6.39 -3.32
N LEU A 8 -0.64 6.79 -2.18
CA LEU A 8 -1.71 7.77 -2.16
C LEU A 8 -1.22 9.13 -2.65
N ASP A 9 0.01 9.48 -2.28
CA ASP A 9 0.59 10.73 -2.74
C ASP A 9 0.75 10.72 -4.24
N GLN A 10 1.20 9.59 -4.80
CA GLN A 10 1.35 9.48 -6.24
C GLN A 10 0.00 9.54 -6.94
N SER A 11 -1.02 8.95 -6.34
CA SER A 11 -2.35 9.00 -6.89
C SER A 11 -2.87 10.45 -6.95
N ALA A 12 -2.63 11.19 -5.87
CA ALA A 12 -3.04 12.57 -5.82
C ALA A 12 -2.31 13.40 -6.86
N GLU A 13 -1.02 13.12 -7.05
CA GLU A 13 -0.23 13.83 -8.04
C GLU A 13 -0.75 13.55 -9.43
N CYS A 14 -1.13 12.31 -9.73
CA CYS A 14 -1.69 11.98 -11.03
C CYS A 14 -2.99 12.73 -11.28
N ARG A 15 -3.82 12.85 -10.25
CA ARG A 15 -5.06 13.59 -10.40
C ARG A 15 -4.81 15.07 -10.64
N ARG A 16 -3.80 15.60 -9.98
CA ARG A 16 -3.44 17.00 -10.18
C ARG A 16 -2.97 17.24 -11.62
N LEU A 17 -2.13 16.32 -12.11
CA LEU A 17 -1.62 16.44 -13.47
C LEU A 17 -2.74 16.25 -14.50
N MET A 18 -3.74 15.47 -14.15
CA MET A 18 -4.85 15.24 -15.04
C MET A 18 -5.57 16.53 -15.37
N LYS A 19 -5.64 17.44 -14.42
CA LYS A 19 -6.27 18.72 -14.67
C LYS A 19 -5.47 19.60 -15.61
N LEU A 20 -4.19 19.31 -15.75
CA LEU A 20 -3.31 20.05 -16.65
C LEU A 20 -3.09 19.35 -17.97
N ALA A 21 -3.71 18.20 -18.16
CA ALA A 21 -3.49 17.40 -19.35
C ALA A 21 -3.96 18.19 -20.58
N GLN A 22 -3.20 18.02 -21.66
CA GLN A 22 -3.50 18.77 -22.85
C GLN A 22 -4.23 17.96 -23.89
N SER A 23 -4.48 16.71 -23.63
CA SER A 23 -5.22 15.85 -24.55
C SER A 23 -6.02 14.85 -23.75
N GLU A 24 -7.02 14.31 -24.40
CA GLU A 24 -7.84 13.27 -23.79
C GLU A 24 -7.03 12.04 -23.48
N THR A 25 -6.16 11.68 -24.39
CA THR A 25 -5.30 10.50 -24.20
C THR A 25 -4.43 10.65 -22.96
N GLU A 26 -3.85 11.81 -22.79
CA GLU A 26 -3.02 12.07 -21.64
C GLU A 26 -3.84 12.02 -20.35
N ALA A 27 -5.03 12.62 -20.37
CA ALA A 27 -5.90 12.61 -19.20
C ALA A 27 -6.30 11.19 -18.84
N GLN A 28 -6.61 10.35 -19.83
CA GLN A 28 -6.99 8.98 -19.58
C GLN A 28 -5.84 8.19 -18.99
N ALA A 29 -4.64 8.39 -19.50
CA ALA A 29 -3.46 7.70 -18.98
C ALA A 29 -3.25 8.06 -17.51
N LEU A 30 -3.38 9.33 -17.17
CA LEU A 30 -3.19 9.76 -15.80
C LEU A 30 -4.29 9.22 -14.89
N LYS A 31 -5.50 9.13 -15.42
CA LYS A 31 -6.59 8.57 -14.65
C LYS A 31 -6.32 7.11 -14.29
N HIS A 32 -5.82 6.35 -15.26
CA HIS A 32 -5.50 4.95 -15.01
C HIS A 32 -4.38 4.81 -13.99
N LEU A 33 -3.37 5.67 -14.10
CA LEU A 33 -2.28 5.64 -13.14
C LEU A 33 -2.77 5.97 -11.73
N ALA A 34 -3.64 6.97 -11.63
CA ALA A 34 -4.18 7.33 -10.32
C ALA A 34 -4.92 6.17 -9.69
N ARG A 35 -5.70 5.46 -10.47
CA ARG A 35 -6.43 4.30 -9.97
C ARG A 35 -5.49 3.19 -9.55
N SER A 36 -4.44 2.97 -10.34
CA SER A 36 -3.47 1.94 -10.01
C SER A 36 -2.78 2.23 -8.70
N TRP A 37 -2.37 3.48 -8.50
CA TRP A 37 -1.72 3.86 -7.25
C TRP A 37 -2.66 3.70 -6.06
N SER A 38 -3.92 4.11 -6.21
CA SER A 38 -4.89 3.97 -5.14
C SER A 38 -5.14 2.51 -4.80
N GLY A 39 -5.24 1.66 -5.82
CA GLY A 39 -5.44 0.24 -5.61
C GLY A 39 -4.28 -0.39 -4.89
N LEU A 40 -3.06 0.01 -5.26
CA LEU A 40 -1.87 -0.51 -4.62
C LEU A 40 -1.82 -0.09 -3.16
N ALA A 41 -2.20 1.15 -2.87
CA ALA A 41 -2.24 1.61 -1.49
C ALA A 41 -3.18 0.75 -0.65
N GLY A 42 -4.34 0.40 -1.21
CA GLY A 42 -5.28 -0.46 -0.50
C GLY A 42 -4.72 -1.84 -0.24
N GLN A 43 -4.00 -2.39 -1.22
CA GLN A 43 -3.40 -3.70 -1.05
C GLN A 43 -2.31 -3.68 0.00
N ILE A 44 -1.51 -2.62 0.02
CA ILE A 44 -0.45 -2.50 1.01
C ILE A 44 -1.06 -2.40 2.41
N ASP A 45 -2.12 -1.62 2.55
CA ASP A 45 -2.78 -1.48 3.85
C ASP A 45 -3.31 -2.83 4.34
N ARG A 46 -3.94 -3.59 3.44
CA ARG A 46 -4.46 -4.89 3.83
C ARG A 46 -3.35 -5.85 4.20
N PHE A 47 -2.26 -5.82 3.44
CA PHE A 47 -1.13 -6.67 3.74
C PHE A 47 -0.55 -6.33 5.11
N ASN A 48 -0.39 -5.04 5.39
CA ASN A 48 0.15 -4.60 6.67
C ASN A 48 -0.76 -5.02 7.82
N ALA A 49 -2.06 -4.95 7.61
CA ALA A 49 -3.01 -5.36 8.64
C ALA A 49 -2.88 -6.85 8.92
N LEU A 50 -2.73 -7.65 7.86
CA LEU A 50 -2.57 -9.09 8.03
C LEU A 50 -1.29 -9.43 8.76
N VAL A 51 -0.21 -8.74 8.41
CA VAL A 51 1.06 -8.98 9.07
C VAL A 51 0.96 -8.66 10.56
N ARG A 52 0.34 -7.55 10.90
CA ARG A 52 0.17 -7.20 12.30
C ARG A 52 -0.66 -8.22 13.03
N GLN A 53 -1.70 -8.74 12.37
CA GLN A 53 -2.55 -9.74 12.97
C GLN A 53 -1.81 -11.04 13.18
N GLN A 54 -1.02 -11.43 12.23
CA GLN A 54 -0.23 -12.64 12.35
C GLN A 54 0.78 -12.55 13.48
N ARG A 55 1.41 -11.41 13.62
CA ARG A 55 2.36 -11.23 14.71
C ARG A 55 1.68 -11.40 16.07
N ARG A 56 0.46 -10.88 16.15
CA ARG A 56 -0.29 -10.99 17.39
C ARG A 56 -0.64 -12.42 17.71
N VAL A 57 -1.03 -13.16 16.70
CA VAL A 57 -1.40 -14.57 16.87
C VAL A 57 -0.19 -15.40 17.24
N VAL A 58 0.91 -15.20 16.56
CA VAL A 58 2.12 -15.94 16.86
C VAL A 58 2.56 -15.67 18.28
N ARG A 59 2.47 -14.45 18.73
CA ARG A 59 2.87 -14.11 20.06
C ARG A 59 2.03 -14.84 21.09
N LYS A 60 0.75 -15.01 20.82
CA LYS A 60 -0.13 -15.71 21.70
C LYS A 60 0.16 -17.17 21.77
N PHE A 61 0.47 -17.77 20.65
CA PHE A 61 0.68 -19.20 20.59
C PHE A 61 2.10 -19.65 20.78
N SER A 62 2.97 -18.77 21.13
CA SER A 62 4.35 -19.08 21.28
C SER A 62 4.74 -19.09 22.72
N PRO A 63 4.37 -20.09 23.44
CA PRO A 63 4.60 -20.13 24.88
C PRO A 63 6.05 -20.22 25.23
N ASN A 64 6.82 -20.83 24.39
CA ASN A 64 8.19 -21.02 24.72
C ASN A 64 9.01 -19.82 24.59
N GLY A 65 8.40 -18.78 24.17
CA GLY A 65 9.19 -17.63 24.03
C GLY A 65 9.69 -17.49 22.64
N PRO A 66 10.15 -16.34 22.37
CA PRO A 66 10.51 -15.95 21.02
C PRO A 66 11.75 -16.57 20.51
N GLY A 67 12.56 -17.03 21.37
CA GLY A 67 13.85 -17.50 20.94
C GLY A 67 13.79 -18.50 19.85
N GLU A 68 12.98 -19.47 20.02
CA GLU A 68 13.00 -20.49 19.08
C GLU A 68 12.17 -20.17 17.89
N GLN A 69 11.42 -19.15 17.94
CA GLN A 69 10.70 -18.79 16.79
C GLN A 69 11.46 -18.03 15.83
N GLU A 70 12.59 -17.54 16.22
CA GLU A 70 13.30 -16.65 15.39
C GLU A 70 13.75 -17.33 14.17
N PRO A 71 13.24 -17.00 13.05
CA PRO A 71 13.79 -17.56 11.85
C PRO A 71 15.12 -16.92 11.66
N PRO A 72 15.95 -17.63 11.15
CA PRO A 72 17.27 -17.12 10.90
C PRO A 72 17.30 -16.04 9.86
#